data_78646b6b404dadf2d6d516f97c079bc2
#
_entry.id   78646b6b404dadf2d6d516f97c079bc2
#
_cell.length_a   1.000
_cell.length_b   1.000
_cell.length_c   1.000
_cell.angle_alpha   90.00
_cell.angle_beta   90.00
_cell.angle_gamma   90.00
#
_symmetry.space_group_name_H-M   'P 1'
#
loop_
_entity.id
_entity.type
_entity.pdbx_description
1 polymer ?
#
loop_
_entity_poly.entity_id
_entity_poly.type
_entity_poly.pdbx_seq_one_letter_code
_entity_poly.pdbx_strand_id
1 'polypeptide(L)'
;MENELKQEIDLFLQYLAQEKRLSTHTVTNYRRDLAQLTLFCEQQNLTSWSEIKSKHIRLFIAQLHRQGLAGRSIQRALSAVRSFYRFLIREGLTESNPALAVLAP
;
A
#
# COMPACT_ATOMS: atom_id res chain seq x y z
N MET A 1 18.21 5.06 10.81
CA MET A 1 16.97 5.70 11.19
C MET A 1 15.80 4.84 10.76
N GLU A 2 14.91 4.55 11.69
CA GLU A 2 13.78 3.71 11.37
C GLU A 2 12.83 4.41 10.42
N ASN A 3 12.34 3.63 9.47
CA ASN A 3 11.39 4.13 8.50
C ASN A 3 9.98 3.98 9.07
N GLU A 4 9.33 5.09 9.38
CA GLU A 4 7.96 5.08 9.90
C GLU A 4 7.00 4.33 8.98
N LEU A 5 7.24 4.43 7.67
CA LEU A 5 6.40 3.74 6.69
C LEU A 5 6.39 2.23 6.94
N LYS A 6 7.54 1.65 7.27
CA LYS A 6 7.64 0.22 7.49
C LYS A 6 6.94 -0.23 8.76
N GLN A 7 6.96 0.58 9.81
CA GLN A 7 6.32 0.23 11.07
C GLN A 7 4.82 -0.01 10.88
N GLU A 8 4.17 0.88 10.17
CA GLU A 8 2.73 0.77 9.95
C GLU A 8 2.38 -0.40 9.05
N ILE A 9 3.22 -0.70 8.07
CA ILE A 9 3.04 -1.89 7.24
C ILE A 9 3.16 -3.16 8.08
N ASP A 10 4.14 -3.22 8.97
CA ASP A 10 4.30 -4.39 9.83
C ASP A 10 3.09 -4.59 10.73
N LEU A 11 2.53 -3.52 11.28
CA LEU A 11 1.31 -3.61 12.07
C LEU A 11 0.14 -4.16 11.24
N PHE A 12 0.01 -3.69 10.01
CA PHE A 12 -1.04 -4.17 9.12
C PHE A 12 -0.87 -5.65 8.81
N LEU A 13 0.35 -6.08 8.51
CA LEU A 13 0.61 -7.48 8.19
C LEU A 13 0.34 -8.39 9.38
N GLN A 14 0.67 -7.95 10.60
CA GLN A 14 0.32 -8.68 11.81
C GLN A 14 -1.20 -8.79 11.96
N TYR A 15 -1.91 -7.70 11.70
CA TYR A 15 -3.37 -7.68 11.74
C TYR A 15 -3.95 -8.71 10.77
N LEU A 16 -3.43 -8.76 9.55
CA LEU A 16 -3.91 -9.71 8.55
C LEU A 16 -3.66 -11.16 8.99
N ALA A 17 -2.49 -11.42 9.56
CA ALA A 17 -2.11 -12.78 9.96
C ALA A 17 -2.84 -13.23 11.22
N GLN A 18 -2.99 -12.36 12.20
CA GLN A 18 -3.47 -12.73 13.53
C GLN A 18 -4.96 -12.53 13.70
N GLU A 19 -5.50 -11.40 13.28
CA GLU A 19 -6.92 -11.11 13.46
C GLU A 19 -7.76 -11.61 12.29
N LYS A 20 -7.31 -11.36 11.06
CA LYS A 20 -8.02 -11.85 9.87
C LYS A 20 -7.71 -13.29 9.53
N ARG A 21 -6.62 -13.80 10.08
CA ARG A 21 -6.19 -15.20 9.87
C ARG A 21 -6.03 -15.56 8.40
N LEU A 22 -5.53 -14.60 7.61
CA LEU A 22 -5.27 -14.88 6.20
C LEU A 22 -4.09 -15.84 6.07
N SER A 23 -4.06 -16.58 4.95
CA SER A 23 -2.98 -17.53 4.71
C SER A 23 -1.63 -16.82 4.62
N THR A 24 -0.55 -17.54 4.93
CA THR A 24 0.80 -17.03 4.80
C THR A 24 1.06 -16.53 3.39
N HIS A 25 0.54 -17.25 2.38
CA HIS A 25 0.71 -16.86 0.99
C HIS A 25 0.09 -15.49 0.69
N THR A 26 -1.12 -15.28 1.19
CA THR A 26 -1.83 -14.00 1.00
C THR A 26 -1.09 -12.86 1.69
N VAL A 27 -0.64 -13.08 2.93
CA VAL A 27 0.13 -12.07 3.68
C VAL A 27 1.43 -11.72 2.95
N THR A 28 2.10 -12.73 2.40
CA THR A 28 3.33 -12.51 1.63
C THR A 28 3.08 -11.64 0.40
N ASN A 29 1.95 -11.87 -0.28
CA ASN A 29 1.59 -11.05 -1.44
C ASN A 29 1.34 -9.60 -1.04
N TYR A 30 0.65 -9.37 0.07
CA TYR A 30 0.45 -8.01 0.60
C TYR A 30 1.79 -7.36 0.92
N ARG A 31 2.69 -8.09 1.58
CA ARG A 31 4.01 -7.59 1.93
C ARG A 31 4.76 -7.12 0.69
N ARG A 32 4.75 -7.93 -0.37
CA ARG A 32 5.46 -7.61 -1.61
C ARG A 32 4.87 -6.37 -2.27
N ASP A 33 3.55 -6.29 -2.36
CA ASP A 33 2.90 -5.15 -3.02
C ASP A 33 3.14 -3.85 -2.24
N LEU A 34 3.05 -3.91 -0.91
CA LEU A 34 3.26 -2.71 -0.10
C LEU A 34 4.72 -2.30 -0.01
N ALA A 35 5.65 -3.26 -0.17
CA ALA A 35 7.07 -2.93 -0.25
C ALA A 35 7.37 -2.08 -1.49
N GLN A 36 6.70 -2.36 -2.60
CA GLN A 36 6.86 -1.55 -3.81
C GLN A 36 6.34 -0.13 -3.59
N LEU A 37 5.22 0.01 -2.88
CA LEU A 37 4.69 1.33 -2.57
C LEU A 37 5.64 2.08 -1.64
N THR A 38 6.21 1.40 -0.65
CA THR A 38 7.18 2.02 0.26
C THR A 38 8.37 2.57 -0.51
N LEU A 39 8.91 1.77 -1.43
CA LEU A 39 10.03 2.20 -2.26
C LEU A 39 9.67 3.43 -3.08
N PHE A 40 8.48 3.43 -3.68
CA PHE A 40 7.99 4.59 -4.43
C PHE A 40 7.93 5.84 -3.54
N CYS A 41 7.40 5.70 -2.33
CA CYS A 41 7.30 6.82 -1.39
C CYS A 41 8.68 7.37 -1.03
N GLU A 42 9.64 6.48 -0.82
CA GLU A 42 11.02 6.91 -0.53
C GLU A 42 11.60 7.69 -1.70
N GLN A 43 11.35 7.25 -2.93
CA GLN A 43 11.81 7.95 -4.13
C GLN A 43 11.16 9.31 -4.29
N GLN A 44 9.94 9.48 -3.78
CA GLN A 44 9.21 10.75 -3.84
C GLN A 44 9.43 11.62 -2.60
N ASN A 45 10.33 11.19 -1.70
CA ASN A 45 10.61 11.89 -0.44
C ASN A 45 9.39 12.05 0.46
N LEU A 46 8.49 11.07 0.42
CA LEU A 46 7.34 11.00 1.31
C LEU A 46 7.73 10.20 2.55
N THR A 47 7.44 10.72 3.72
CA THR A 47 7.91 10.13 4.98
C THR A 47 6.78 9.59 5.85
N SER A 48 5.53 9.87 5.51
CA SER A 48 4.40 9.33 6.25
C SER A 48 3.26 9.00 5.31
N TRP A 49 2.43 8.03 5.71
CA TRP A 49 1.30 7.59 4.90
C TRP A 49 0.24 8.68 4.75
N SER A 50 0.16 9.61 5.71
CA SER A 50 -0.80 10.73 5.63
C SER A 50 -0.42 11.76 4.57
N GLU A 51 0.83 11.80 4.13
CA GLU A 51 1.27 12.73 3.08
C GLU A 51 0.85 12.27 1.67
N ILE A 52 0.50 11.00 1.52
CA ILE A 52 0.23 10.42 0.21
C ILE A 52 -1.16 10.82 -0.25
N LYS A 53 -1.23 11.38 -1.45
CA LYS A 53 -2.48 11.83 -2.07
C LYS A 53 -2.82 10.96 -3.27
N SER A 54 -4.03 11.13 -3.79
CA SER A 54 -4.47 10.35 -4.96
C SER A 54 -3.51 10.51 -6.14
N LYS A 55 -2.96 11.70 -6.33
CA LYS A 55 -1.99 11.93 -7.41
C LYS A 55 -0.76 11.02 -7.27
N HIS A 56 -0.32 10.77 -6.04
CA HIS A 56 0.82 9.89 -5.80
C HIS A 56 0.48 8.44 -6.13
N ILE A 57 -0.73 8.02 -5.77
CA ILE A 57 -1.17 6.65 -6.09
C ILE A 57 -1.27 6.49 -7.60
N ARG A 58 -1.79 7.49 -8.32
CA ARG A 58 -1.85 7.43 -9.79
C ARG A 58 -0.45 7.33 -10.40
N LEU A 59 0.52 8.08 -9.86
CA LEU A 59 1.91 8.00 -10.32
C LEU A 59 2.50 6.61 -10.05
N PHE A 60 2.21 6.06 -8.89
CA PHE A 60 2.67 4.72 -8.53
C PHE A 60 2.12 3.68 -9.51
N ILE A 61 0.82 3.73 -9.80
CA ILE A 61 0.19 2.81 -10.76
C ILE A 61 0.82 2.97 -12.15
N ALA A 62 1.04 4.22 -12.58
CA ALA A 62 1.67 4.47 -13.87
C ALA A 62 3.08 3.90 -13.92
N GLN A 63 3.83 3.98 -12.81
CA GLN A 63 5.18 3.40 -12.74
C GLN A 63 5.13 1.88 -12.86
N LEU A 64 4.20 1.23 -12.17
CA LEU A 64 4.04 -0.22 -12.29
C LEU A 64 3.73 -0.62 -13.73
N HIS A 65 2.88 0.16 -14.39
CA HIS A 65 2.54 -0.10 -15.79
C HIS A 65 3.77 0.04 -16.70
N ARG A 66 4.58 1.08 -16.48
CA ARG A 66 5.81 1.27 -17.26
C ARG A 66 6.83 0.16 -17.02
N GLN A 67 6.82 -0.43 -15.82
CA GLN A 67 7.72 -1.55 -15.50
C GLN A 67 7.24 -2.85 -16.13
N GLY A 68 6.12 -2.85 -16.80
CA GLY A 68 5.61 -4.01 -17.51
C GLY A 68 4.75 -4.95 -16.69
N LEU A 69 4.28 -4.53 -15.51
CA LEU A 69 3.38 -5.37 -14.73
C LEU A 69 2.06 -5.57 -15.47
N ALA A 70 1.56 -6.80 -15.41
CA ALA A 70 0.26 -7.13 -16.00
C ALA A 70 -0.86 -6.39 -15.26
N GLY A 71 -1.96 -6.13 -15.97
CA GLY A 71 -3.11 -5.45 -15.39
C GLY A 71 -3.63 -6.12 -14.13
N ARG A 72 -3.63 -7.46 -14.09
CA ARG A 72 -4.07 -8.21 -12.91
C ARG A 72 -3.17 -7.91 -11.70
N SER A 73 -1.87 -7.83 -11.91
CA SER A 73 -0.92 -7.53 -10.84
C SER A 73 -1.08 -6.10 -10.34
N ILE A 74 -1.35 -5.16 -11.26
CA ILE A 74 -1.59 -3.78 -10.88
C ILE A 74 -2.89 -3.66 -10.07
N GLN A 75 -3.95 -4.35 -10.47
CA GLN A 75 -5.21 -4.36 -9.72
C GLN A 75 -5.02 -4.94 -8.33
N ARG A 76 -4.23 -6.02 -8.22
CA ARG A 76 -3.93 -6.62 -6.92
C ARG A 76 -3.18 -5.63 -6.03
N ALA A 77 -2.17 -4.95 -6.58
CA ALA A 77 -1.40 -3.96 -5.83
C ALA A 77 -2.30 -2.82 -5.35
N LEU A 78 -3.18 -2.32 -6.22
CA LEU A 78 -4.10 -1.26 -5.85
C LEU A 78 -5.06 -1.70 -4.76
N SER A 79 -5.56 -2.94 -4.82
CA SER A 79 -6.41 -3.50 -3.78
C SER A 79 -5.68 -3.59 -2.45
N ALA A 80 -4.40 -3.95 -2.48
CA ALA A 80 -3.59 -4.01 -1.27
C ALA A 80 -3.45 -2.62 -0.64
N VAL A 81 -3.21 -1.60 -1.46
CA VAL A 81 -3.11 -0.22 -0.97
C VAL A 81 -4.42 0.23 -0.33
N ARG A 82 -5.56 -0.07 -0.98
CA ARG A 82 -6.87 0.30 -0.43
C ARG A 82 -7.12 -0.37 0.93
N SER A 83 -6.79 -1.65 1.03
CA SER A 83 -6.96 -2.39 2.28
C SER A 83 -6.06 -1.84 3.39
N PHE A 84 -4.83 -1.52 3.04
CA PHE A 84 -3.89 -0.93 3.99
C PHE A 84 -4.40 0.39 4.54
N TYR A 85 -4.89 1.27 3.66
CA TYR A 85 -5.41 2.57 4.11
C TYR A 85 -6.70 2.43 4.92
N ARG A 86 -7.55 1.45 4.63
CA ARG A 86 -8.71 1.17 5.51
C ARG A 86 -8.25 0.83 6.92
N PHE A 87 -7.19 0.03 7.02
CA PHE A 87 -6.60 -0.29 8.32
C PHE A 87 -6.05 0.95 9.02
N LEU A 88 -5.32 1.80 8.29
CA LEU A 88 -4.75 3.02 8.87
C LEU A 88 -5.85 3.95 9.39
N ILE A 89 -6.94 4.08 8.66
CA ILE A 89 -8.06 4.90 9.10
C ILE A 89 -8.67 4.33 10.36
N ARG A 90 -8.89 3.02 10.41
CA ARG A 90 -9.44 2.35 11.58
C ARG A 90 -8.58 2.58 12.82
N GLU A 91 -7.26 2.58 12.64
CA GLU A 91 -6.32 2.78 13.76
C GLU A 91 -6.06 4.26 14.07
N GLY A 92 -6.71 5.17 13.36
CA GLY A 92 -6.53 6.59 13.60
C GLY A 92 -5.21 7.16 13.09
N LEU A 93 -4.54 6.45 12.20
CA LEU A 93 -3.21 6.86 11.71
C LEU A 93 -3.28 7.75 10.48
N THR A 94 -4.36 7.72 9.75
CA THR A 94 -4.66 8.69 8.69
C THR A 94 -6.15 8.99 8.69
N GLU A 95 -6.53 10.06 7.97
CA GLU A 95 -7.94 10.47 7.90
C GLU A 95 -8.62 10.04 6.60
N SER A 96 -7.84 9.77 5.55
CA SER A 96 -8.43 9.50 4.24
C SER A 96 -7.70 8.38 3.53
N ASN A 97 -8.36 7.82 2.51
CA ASN A 97 -7.84 6.75 1.69
C ASN A 97 -7.57 7.28 0.28
N PRO A 98 -6.32 7.59 -0.07
CA PRO A 98 -6.00 8.21 -1.36
C PRO A 98 -6.18 7.27 -2.55
N ALA A 99 -6.38 5.98 -2.31
CA ALA A 99 -6.49 5.00 -3.38
C ALA A 99 -7.94 4.69 -3.77
N LEU A 100 -8.93 5.21 -3.03
CA LEU A 100 -10.33 4.84 -3.27
C LEU A 100 -10.81 5.22 -4.68
N ALA A 101 -10.45 6.42 -5.14
CA ALA A 101 -10.94 6.94 -6.42
C ALA A 101 -10.01 6.64 -7.58
N VAL A 102 -8.89 5.97 -7.33
CA VAL A 102 -7.93 5.66 -8.39
C VAL A 102 -8.35 4.37 -9.08
N LEU A 103 -8.32 4.39 -10.41
CA LEU A 103 -8.70 3.24 -11.23
C LEU A 103 -7.44 2.59 -11.78
N ALA A 104 -7.43 1.26 -11.82
CA ALA A 104 -6.38 0.51 -12.50
C ALA A 104 -6.63 0.56 -14.02
N PRO A 105 -5.56 0.57 -14.84
CA PRO A 105 -5.72 0.54 -16.30
C PRO A 105 -6.31 -0.78 -16.78
#